data_7c7746bb824c9d1a48f320e301d128e1
#
_entry.id   7c7746bb824c9d1a48f320e301d128e1
#
_cell.length_a   1.000
_cell.length_b   1.000
_cell.length_c   1.000
_cell.angle_alpha   90.00
_cell.angle_beta   90.00
_cell.angle_gamma   90.00
#
_symmetry.space_group_name_H-M   'P 1'
#
loop_
_entity.id
_entity.type
_entity.pdbx_description
1 polymer ?
#
loop_
_entity_poly.entity_id
_entity_poly.type
_entity_poly.pdbx_seq_one_letter_code
_entity_poly.pdbx_strand_id
1 'polypeptide(L)'
;ARQLVPAERIIFNGPCKQERLLTVYEQGGILNLDNPTEVEQLCETVRNGAVPSEHTQVGLRINFDLEAQCPDETTAGTEVSRFGICYENGDLKRAIDQPGEAGIAIHGIHLHTSTKTRSTRVFAALAGMAVKIREEYGLSLSYVDMGGGYFGGQKVTGKPTMEEYAACICGELRK
;
A
#
# COMPACT_ATOMS: atom_id res chain seq x y z
N ALA A 1 16.41 11.00 -5.71
CA ALA A 1 15.72 11.47 -4.49
C ALA A 1 16.70 11.60 -3.31
N ARG A 2 17.55 10.59 -3.04
CA ARG A 2 18.48 10.57 -1.88
C ARG A 2 19.50 11.71 -1.81
N GLN A 3 19.80 12.36 -2.92
CA GLN A 3 20.63 13.58 -2.92
C GLN A 3 19.87 14.82 -2.44
N LEU A 4 18.55 14.74 -2.34
CA LEU A 4 17.68 15.87 -2.05
C LEU A 4 16.96 15.76 -0.70
N VAL A 5 16.68 14.54 -0.24
CA VAL A 5 15.96 14.28 0.99
C VAL A 5 16.55 13.09 1.76
N PRO A 6 16.45 13.07 3.10
CA PRO A 6 16.84 11.92 3.92
C PRO A 6 16.12 10.63 3.50
N ALA A 7 16.76 9.48 3.69
CA ALA A 7 16.24 8.19 3.24
C ALA A 7 14.87 7.86 3.87
N GLU A 8 14.70 8.13 5.14
CA GLU A 8 13.47 7.91 5.92
C GLU A 8 12.25 8.70 5.39
N ARG A 9 12.48 9.68 4.53
CA ARG A 9 11.42 10.47 3.86
C ARG A 9 11.12 9.99 2.45
N ILE A 10 11.68 8.87 2.04
CA ILE A 10 11.48 8.29 0.71
C ILE A 10 10.50 7.12 0.81
N ILE A 11 9.44 7.16 0.00
CA ILE A 11 8.54 6.04 -0.21
C ILE A 11 8.86 5.41 -1.56
N PHE A 12 9.13 4.11 -1.57
CA PHE A 12 9.40 3.37 -2.79
C PHE A 12 8.22 2.45 -3.14
N ASN A 13 7.36 2.98 -4.01
CA ASN A 13 6.22 2.29 -4.58
C ASN A 13 6.53 1.73 -5.98
N GLY A 14 5.60 0.95 -6.51
CA GLY A 14 5.62 0.42 -7.86
C GLY A 14 6.26 -0.96 -7.98
N PRO A 15 5.91 -1.68 -9.04
CA PRO A 15 6.41 -3.03 -9.31
C PRO A 15 7.86 -3.03 -9.81
N CYS A 16 8.47 -4.21 -9.85
CA CYS A 16 9.79 -4.46 -10.42
C CYS A 16 10.93 -3.66 -9.77
N LYS A 17 11.00 -3.71 -8.43
CA LYS A 17 12.05 -3.02 -7.67
C LYS A 17 13.45 -3.60 -7.85
N GLN A 18 13.54 -4.90 -8.17
CA GLN A 18 14.79 -5.59 -8.48
C GLN A 18 15.93 -5.25 -7.49
N GLU A 19 17.12 -4.95 -7.98
CA GLU A 19 18.29 -4.60 -7.17
C GLU A 19 18.08 -3.42 -6.21
N ARG A 20 17.12 -2.53 -6.51
CA ARG A 20 16.83 -1.37 -5.66
C ARG A 20 16.06 -1.73 -4.39
N LEU A 21 15.40 -2.89 -4.37
CA LEU A 21 14.68 -3.39 -3.19
C LEU A 21 15.65 -3.50 -2.01
N LEU A 22 16.76 -4.23 -2.18
CA LEU A 22 17.80 -4.38 -1.17
C LEU A 22 18.38 -3.02 -0.75
N THR A 23 18.66 -2.16 -1.71
CA THR A 23 19.24 -0.84 -1.43
C THR A 23 18.31 0.01 -0.54
N VAL A 24 16.99 -0.04 -0.75
CA VAL A 24 16.04 0.70 0.10
C VAL A 24 15.93 0.04 1.47
N TYR A 25 15.91 -1.29 1.52
CA TYR A 25 15.82 -2.04 2.76
C TYR A 25 17.01 -1.75 3.70
N GLU A 26 18.23 -1.74 3.18
CA GLU A 26 19.45 -1.50 3.98
C GLU A 26 19.71 -0.03 4.31
N GLN A 27 19.23 0.91 3.51
CA GLN A 27 19.54 2.33 3.66
C GLN A 27 18.40 3.16 4.27
N GLY A 28 17.26 2.57 4.54
CA GLY A 28 16.10 3.23 5.13
C GLY A 28 15.07 3.73 4.11
N GLY A 29 13.90 4.04 4.61
CA GLY A 29 12.74 4.49 3.86
C GLY A 29 11.56 3.52 3.92
N ILE A 30 10.45 3.91 3.31
CA ILE A 30 9.26 3.08 3.20
C ILE A 30 9.36 2.26 1.91
N LEU A 31 9.33 0.94 2.04
CA LEU A 31 9.38 -0.03 0.95
C LEU A 31 8.03 -0.74 0.84
N ASN A 32 7.18 -0.35 -0.09
CA ASN A 32 5.90 -1.02 -0.35
C ASN A 32 6.08 -2.11 -1.41
N LEU A 33 5.99 -3.39 -1.01
CA LEU A 33 6.09 -4.55 -1.91
C LEU A 33 4.82 -4.67 -2.75
N ASP A 34 4.97 -4.79 -4.05
CA ASP A 34 3.86 -4.72 -5.01
C ASP A 34 3.31 -6.09 -5.42
N ASN A 35 4.06 -7.15 -5.24
CA ASN A 35 3.70 -8.49 -5.69
C ASN A 35 4.40 -9.59 -4.89
N PRO A 36 3.91 -10.86 -4.97
CA PRO A 36 4.51 -11.98 -4.24
C PRO A 36 5.99 -12.21 -4.53
N THR A 37 6.45 -11.99 -5.76
CA THR A 37 7.88 -12.16 -6.13
C THR A 37 8.78 -11.19 -5.36
N GLU A 38 8.35 -9.93 -5.16
CA GLU A 38 9.09 -8.97 -4.35
C GLU A 38 9.13 -9.38 -2.86
N VAL A 39 8.04 -9.99 -2.35
CA VAL A 39 8.01 -10.54 -0.99
C VAL A 39 9.01 -11.68 -0.84
N GLU A 40 8.99 -12.64 -1.77
CA GLU A 40 9.94 -13.76 -1.79
C GLU A 40 11.40 -13.28 -1.87
N GLN A 41 11.68 -12.34 -2.77
CA GLN A 41 13.00 -11.75 -2.94
C GLN A 41 13.49 -11.07 -1.66
N LEU A 42 12.64 -10.30 -0.97
CA LEU A 42 13.02 -9.66 0.29
C LEU A 42 13.31 -10.72 1.37
N CYS A 43 12.45 -11.72 1.51
CA CYS A 43 12.64 -12.80 2.49
C CYS A 43 13.91 -13.57 2.24
N GLU A 44 14.23 -13.90 0.99
CA GLU A 44 15.47 -14.56 0.61
C GLU A 44 16.69 -13.69 0.95
N THR A 45 16.63 -12.41 0.63
CA THR A 45 17.69 -11.45 0.90
C THR A 45 17.99 -11.35 2.40
N VAL A 46 16.96 -11.33 3.25
CA VAL A 46 17.10 -11.30 4.72
C VAL A 46 17.66 -12.62 5.25
N ARG A 47 17.21 -13.76 4.76
CA ARG A 47 17.78 -15.08 5.11
C ARG A 47 19.26 -15.18 4.74
N ASN A 48 19.70 -14.47 3.70
CA ASN A 48 21.10 -14.37 3.26
C ASN A 48 21.91 -13.29 4.02
N GLY A 49 21.34 -12.70 5.08
CA GLY A 49 22.06 -11.83 6.00
C GLY A 49 21.89 -10.32 5.76
N ALA A 50 20.97 -9.89 4.89
CA ALA A 50 20.66 -8.47 4.78
C ALA A 50 19.98 -7.95 6.07
N VAL A 51 20.42 -6.78 6.51
CA VAL A 51 19.94 -6.13 7.74
C VAL A 51 19.26 -4.82 7.39
N PRO A 52 18.04 -4.58 7.91
CA PRO A 52 17.35 -3.31 7.67
C PRO A 52 18.06 -2.15 8.36
N SER A 53 17.97 -0.97 7.77
CA SER A 53 18.24 0.25 8.52
C SER A 53 17.18 0.43 9.63
N GLU A 54 17.54 1.10 10.72
CA GLU A 54 16.59 1.47 11.79
C GLU A 54 15.39 2.31 11.32
N HIS A 55 15.52 2.95 10.16
CA HIS A 55 14.46 3.76 9.53
C HIS A 55 13.71 3.02 8.43
N THR A 56 13.94 1.73 8.24
CA THR A 56 13.26 0.95 7.21
C THR A 56 11.88 0.53 7.69
N GLN A 57 10.87 0.83 6.87
CA GLN A 57 9.51 0.34 7.06
C GLN A 57 9.08 -0.46 5.83
N VAL A 58 8.61 -1.67 6.04
CA VAL A 58 8.10 -2.54 4.98
C VAL A 58 6.59 -2.50 4.98
N GLY A 59 5.99 -2.29 3.82
CA GLY A 59 4.56 -2.36 3.61
C GLY A 59 4.19 -3.22 2.42
N LEU A 60 2.91 -3.51 2.29
CA LEU A 60 2.36 -4.30 1.20
C LEU A 60 1.40 -3.44 0.39
N ARG A 61 1.52 -3.45 -0.93
CA ARG A 61 0.49 -2.92 -1.81
C ARG A 61 -0.61 -3.94 -1.97
N ILE A 62 -1.83 -3.53 -1.66
CA ILE A 62 -3.00 -4.41 -1.67
C ILE A 62 -3.85 -4.13 -2.90
N ASN A 63 -4.34 -5.22 -3.48
CA ASN A 63 -5.36 -5.25 -4.50
C ASN A 63 -6.55 -6.08 -3.99
N PHE A 64 -7.76 -5.60 -4.24
CA PHE A 64 -9.01 -6.27 -3.85
C PHE A 64 -10.13 -5.92 -4.82
N ASP A 65 -11.23 -6.64 -4.76
CA ASP A 65 -12.41 -6.38 -5.59
C ASP A 65 -13.12 -5.09 -5.15
N LEU A 66 -12.64 -3.96 -5.66
CA LEU A 66 -13.27 -2.67 -5.43
C LEU A 66 -14.65 -2.57 -6.09
N GLU A 67 -14.89 -3.27 -7.20
CA GLU A 67 -16.19 -3.23 -7.89
C GLU A 67 -17.33 -3.76 -7.02
N ALA A 68 -17.03 -4.79 -6.20
CA ALA A 68 -18.01 -5.31 -5.24
C ALA A 68 -18.38 -4.30 -4.14
N GLN A 69 -17.45 -3.40 -3.77
CA GLN A 69 -17.68 -2.39 -2.74
C GLN A 69 -18.16 -1.05 -3.29
N CYS A 70 -17.69 -0.69 -4.48
CA CYS A 70 -18.00 0.54 -5.18
C CYS A 70 -18.34 0.25 -6.66
N PRO A 71 -19.53 -0.25 -6.96
CA PRO A 71 -19.95 -0.55 -8.32
C PRO A 71 -19.79 0.67 -9.26
N ASP A 72 -19.38 0.40 -10.50
CA ASP A 72 -19.17 1.37 -11.57
C ASP A 72 -17.99 2.35 -11.37
N GLU A 73 -17.15 2.14 -10.35
CA GLU A 73 -16.02 3.03 -10.09
C GLU A 73 -14.71 2.58 -10.74
N THR A 74 -14.52 1.30 -10.99
CA THR A 74 -13.27 0.80 -11.57
C THR A 74 -13.14 1.16 -13.04
N THR A 75 -11.92 1.46 -13.49
CA THR A 75 -11.61 1.71 -14.90
C THR A 75 -11.21 0.44 -15.64
N ALA A 76 -10.83 -0.60 -14.92
CA ALA A 76 -10.39 -1.88 -15.45
C ALA A 76 -11.53 -2.90 -15.65
N GLY A 77 -12.79 -2.48 -15.39
CA GLY A 77 -13.93 -3.40 -15.38
C GLY A 77 -13.85 -4.37 -14.20
N THR A 78 -14.20 -5.62 -14.43
CA THR A 78 -14.13 -6.70 -13.42
C THR A 78 -12.77 -7.38 -13.37
N GLU A 79 -11.78 -6.91 -14.13
CA GLU A 79 -10.44 -7.51 -14.11
C GLU A 79 -9.71 -7.18 -12.82
N VAL A 80 -9.14 -8.22 -12.22
CA VAL A 80 -8.23 -8.07 -11.07
C VAL A 80 -7.03 -7.22 -11.52
N SER A 81 -6.70 -6.19 -10.75
CA SER A 81 -5.55 -5.34 -11.04
C SER A 81 -4.27 -6.17 -11.16
N ARG A 82 -3.45 -5.86 -12.16
CA ARG A 82 -2.10 -6.43 -12.32
C ARG A 82 -1.09 -5.89 -11.30
N PHE A 83 -1.49 -4.98 -10.45
CA PHE A 83 -0.66 -4.36 -9.41
C PHE A 83 -1.25 -4.65 -8.04
N GLY A 84 -0.36 -4.89 -7.09
CA GLY A 84 -0.73 -5.17 -5.71
C GLY A 84 -1.01 -6.67 -5.48
N ILE A 85 -0.91 -7.05 -4.23
CA ILE A 85 -1.11 -8.41 -3.74
C ILE A 85 -2.61 -8.61 -3.51
N CYS A 86 -3.18 -9.64 -4.13
CA CYS A 86 -4.62 -9.88 -4.10
C CYS A 86 -5.07 -10.37 -2.72
N TYR A 87 -6.12 -9.72 -2.19
CA TYR A 87 -6.74 -10.07 -0.93
C TYR A 87 -7.53 -11.38 -1.02
N GLU A 88 -8.31 -11.57 -2.10
CA GLU A 88 -9.32 -12.65 -2.21
C GLU A 88 -8.75 -14.03 -2.49
N ASN A 89 -7.58 -14.13 -3.13
CA ASN A 89 -7.01 -15.41 -3.60
C ASN A 89 -6.02 -16.07 -2.63
N GLY A 90 -5.83 -15.48 -1.44
CA GLY A 90 -4.89 -15.97 -0.43
C GLY A 90 -3.44 -15.49 -0.61
N ASP A 91 -3.12 -14.71 -1.64
CA ASP A 91 -1.78 -14.15 -1.82
C ASP A 91 -1.41 -13.20 -0.69
N LEU A 92 -2.36 -12.39 -0.22
CA LEU A 92 -2.12 -11.48 0.88
C LEU A 92 -1.73 -12.22 2.16
N LYS A 93 -2.44 -13.31 2.49
CA LYS A 93 -2.09 -14.11 3.67
C LYS A 93 -0.65 -14.60 3.58
N ARG A 94 -0.25 -15.16 2.44
CA ARG A 94 1.14 -15.62 2.22
C ARG A 94 2.15 -14.48 2.31
N ALA A 95 1.80 -13.31 1.77
CA ALA A 95 2.66 -12.13 1.81
C ALA A 95 2.80 -11.50 3.20
N ILE A 96 1.97 -11.88 4.16
CA ILE A 96 2.09 -11.52 5.58
C ILE A 96 2.87 -12.60 6.33
N ASP A 97 2.54 -13.88 6.11
CA ASP A 97 3.14 -15.00 6.83
C ASP A 97 4.65 -15.15 6.52
N GLN A 98 5.02 -15.13 5.24
CA GLN A 98 6.42 -15.33 4.82
C GLN A 98 7.42 -14.28 5.38
N PRO A 99 7.13 -12.96 5.35
CA PRO A 99 7.97 -11.98 6.02
C PRO A 99 8.05 -12.21 7.52
N GLY A 100 6.94 -12.54 8.19
CA GLY A 100 6.91 -12.86 9.61
C GLY A 100 7.85 -14.01 9.98
N GLU A 101 7.84 -15.08 9.19
CA GLU A 101 8.78 -16.22 9.34
C GLU A 101 10.25 -15.82 9.11
N ALA A 102 10.51 -14.82 8.28
CA ALA A 102 11.84 -14.27 8.03
C ALA A 102 12.24 -13.16 9.04
N GLY A 103 11.40 -12.87 10.04
CA GLY A 103 11.64 -11.83 11.03
C GLY A 103 11.42 -10.40 10.52
N ILE A 104 10.67 -10.24 9.43
CA ILE A 104 10.33 -8.95 8.83
C ILE A 104 8.93 -8.54 9.29
N ALA A 105 8.81 -7.41 9.99
CA ALA A 105 7.52 -6.84 10.36
C ALA A 105 6.89 -6.08 9.18
N ILE A 106 5.57 -6.21 9.02
CA ILE A 106 4.80 -5.38 8.10
C ILE A 106 4.32 -4.14 8.84
N HIS A 107 4.81 -2.98 8.41
CA HIS A 107 4.58 -1.68 9.03
C HIS A 107 3.47 -0.88 8.37
N GLY A 108 3.09 -1.22 7.14
CA GLY A 108 2.10 -0.43 6.42
C GLY A 108 1.39 -1.13 5.29
N ILE A 109 0.33 -0.47 4.83
CA ILE A 109 -0.48 -0.89 3.68
C ILE A 109 -0.51 0.25 2.67
N HIS A 110 -0.23 -0.08 1.41
CA HIS A 110 -0.40 0.83 0.28
C HIS A 110 -1.61 0.42 -0.55
N LEU A 111 -2.53 1.36 -0.76
CA LEU A 111 -3.75 1.21 -1.54
C LEU A 111 -3.78 2.22 -2.67
N HIS A 112 -3.76 1.73 -3.90
CA HIS A 112 -3.84 2.57 -5.08
C HIS A 112 -4.62 1.87 -6.18
N THR A 113 -5.68 2.49 -6.66
CA THR A 113 -6.47 2.01 -7.78
C THR A 113 -6.87 3.15 -8.71
N SER A 114 -7.01 2.84 -9.99
CA SER A 114 -7.57 3.78 -10.96
C SER A 114 -9.10 3.73 -10.88
N THR A 115 -9.73 4.89 -10.76
CA THR A 115 -11.18 5.01 -10.64
C THR A 115 -11.76 6.02 -11.60
N LYS A 116 -13.03 5.86 -11.96
CA LYS A 116 -13.72 6.76 -12.91
C LYS A 116 -13.98 8.13 -12.32
N THR A 117 -14.47 8.18 -11.08
CA THR A 117 -14.97 9.44 -10.50
C THR A 117 -14.04 10.05 -9.46
N ARG A 118 -13.10 9.27 -8.91
CA ARG A 118 -12.25 9.69 -7.78
C ARG A 118 -13.08 10.20 -6.60
N SER A 119 -14.21 9.55 -6.33
CA SER A 119 -15.13 9.97 -5.27
C SER A 119 -14.60 9.66 -3.87
N THR A 120 -15.10 10.39 -2.87
CA THR A 120 -14.82 10.09 -1.45
C THR A 120 -15.27 8.67 -1.07
N ARG A 121 -16.32 8.14 -1.72
CA ARG A 121 -16.81 6.77 -1.52
C ARG A 121 -15.73 5.73 -1.84
N VAL A 122 -14.97 5.92 -2.92
CA VAL A 122 -13.84 5.06 -3.27
C VAL A 122 -12.77 5.09 -2.19
N PHE A 123 -12.39 6.29 -1.74
CA PHE A 123 -11.36 6.43 -0.70
C PHE A 123 -11.81 5.91 0.66
N ALA A 124 -13.12 5.98 0.97
CA ALA A 124 -13.70 5.30 2.13
C ALA A 124 -13.55 3.78 2.04
N ALA A 125 -13.87 3.19 0.89
CA ALA A 125 -13.72 1.75 0.66
C ALA A 125 -12.24 1.30 0.78
N LEU A 126 -11.30 2.06 0.20
CA LEU A 126 -9.87 1.79 0.35
C LEU A 126 -9.44 1.85 1.83
N ALA A 127 -9.82 2.91 2.55
CA ALA A 127 -9.49 3.06 3.97
C ALA A 127 -10.13 1.97 4.84
N GLY A 128 -11.39 1.62 4.57
CA GLY A 128 -12.10 0.51 5.23
C GLY A 128 -11.41 -0.84 4.99
N MET A 129 -10.87 -1.07 3.78
CA MET A 129 -10.10 -2.28 3.50
C MET A 129 -8.80 -2.32 4.31
N ALA A 130 -8.11 -1.19 4.50
CA ALA A 130 -6.92 -1.14 5.35
C ALA A 130 -7.25 -1.51 6.81
N VAL A 131 -8.36 -1.01 7.35
CA VAL A 131 -8.84 -1.35 8.69
C VAL A 131 -9.18 -2.84 8.78
N LYS A 132 -9.92 -3.37 7.81
CA LYS A 132 -10.28 -4.79 7.74
C LYS A 132 -9.04 -5.69 7.77
N ILE A 133 -8.04 -5.39 6.94
CA ILE A 133 -6.79 -6.17 6.87
C ILE A 133 -6.03 -6.07 8.19
N ARG A 134 -5.91 -4.87 8.77
CA ARG A 134 -5.26 -4.67 10.07
C ARG A 134 -5.88 -5.57 11.14
N GLU A 135 -7.21 -5.62 11.22
CA GLU A 135 -7.95 -6.40 12.22
C GLU A 135 -7.87 -7.90 11.94
N GLU A 136 -8.08 -8.32 10.70
CA GLU A 136 -8.10 -9.74 10.30
C GLU A 136 -6.75 -10.43 10.53
N TYR A 137 -5.66 -9.72 10.26
CA TYR A 137 -4.30 -10.27 10.39
C TYR A 137 -3.55 -9.78 11.65
N GLY A 138 -4.18 -8.98 12.52
CA GLY A 138 -3.57 -8.49 13.76
C GLY A 138 -2.34 -7.60 13.53
N LEU A 139 -2.32 -6.82 12.45
CA LEU A 139 -1.17 -6.01 12.07
C LEU A 139 -1.04 -4.74 12.92
N SER A 140 0.19 -4.44 13.37
CA SER A 140 0.54 -3.16 14.01
C SER A 140 1.04 -2.18 12.96
N LEU A 141 0.11 -1.49 12.30
CA LEU A 141 0.46 -0.57 11.22
C LEU A 141 0.96 0.77 11.76
N SER A 142 2.08 1.26 11.23
CA SER A 142 2.61 2.60 11.46
C SER A 142 2.08 3.62 10.46
N TYR A 143 1.66 3.17 9.28
CA TYR A 143 1.13 4.02 8.23
C TYR A 143 0.14 3.30 7.32
N VAL A 144 -0.70 4.10 6.66
CA VAL A 144 -1.48 3.69 5.49
C VAL A 144 -1.16 4.67 4.36
N ASP A 145 -0.60 4.16 3.26
CA ASP A 145 -0.29 4.94 2.07
C ASP A 145 -1.50 4.90 1.13
N MET A 146 -2.26 5.99 1.12
CA MET A 146 -3.42 6.16 0.25
C MET A 146 -2.94 6.76 -1.07
N GLY A 147 -2.78 5.92 -2.08
CA GLY A 147 -2.26 6.32 -3.39
C GLY A 147 -3.02 7.45 -4.07
N GLY A 148 -2.48 7.95 -5.16
CA GLY A 148 -2.93 9.15 -5.85
C GLY A 148 -4.30 9.07 -6.53
N GLY A 149 -4.63 10.14 -7.23
CA GLY A 149 -5.88 10.28 -7.97
C GLY A 149 -6.86 11.27 -7.35
N TYR A 150 -6.38 12.13 -6.45
CA TYR A 150 -7.19 13.21 -5.86
C TYR A 150 -7.43 14.36 -6.85
N PHE A 151 -8.54 15.07 -6.65
CA PHE A 151 -8.70 16.41 -7.20
C PHE A 151 -8.04 17.39 -6.23
N GLY A 152 -6.83 17.85 -6.56
CA GLY A 152 -6.04 18.70 -5.67
C GLY A 152 -5.84 20.11 -6.22
N GLY A 153 -5.47 21.03 -5.32
CA GLY A 153 -4.95 22.36 -5.63
C GLY A 153 -6.00 23.44 -5.80
N GLN A 154 -6.91 23.33 -6.74
CA GLN A 154 -8.00 24.30 -6.93
C GLN A 154 -9.35 23.62 -6.74
N LYS A 155 -10.32 24.36 -6.16
CA LYS A 155 -11.69 23.88 -6.00
C LYS A 155 -12.31 23.69 -7.39
N VAL A 156 -12.63 22.44 -7.71
CA VAL A 156 -13.33 22.07 -8.95
C VAL A 156 -14.79 21.84 -8.61
N THR A 157 -15.71 22.55 -9.27
CA THR A 157 -17.15 22.42 -9.03
C THR A 157 -17.61 20.96 -9.20
N GLY A 158 -18.33 20.44 -8.20
CA GLY A 158 -18.84 19.07 -8.19
C GLY A 158 -17.78 17.99 -7.97
N LYS A 159 -16.57 18.35 -7.52
CA LYS A 159 -15.50 17.41 -7.15
C LYS A 159 -15.12 17.58 -5.67
N PRO A 160 -14.71 16.49 -4.98
CA PRO A 160 -14.30 16.57 -3.60
C PRO A 160 -13.09 17.48 -3.40
N THR A 161 -13.05 18.19 -2.30
CA THR A 161 -11.88 18.94 -1.84
C THR A 161 -10.89 18.04 -1.10
N MET A 162 -9.68 18.51 -0.85
CA MET A 162 -8.69 17.76 -0.05
C MET A 162 -9.15 17.54 1.38
N GLU A 163 -9.88 18.50 1.96
CA GLU A 163 -10.47 18.38 3.29
C GLU A 163 -11.53 17.29 3.34
N GLU A 164 -12.38 17.19 2.31
CA GLU A 164 -13.39 16.14 2.21
C GLU A 164 -12.77 14.75 2.06
N TYR A 165 -11.70 14.62 1.25
CA TYR A 165 -10.94 13.37 1.18
C TYR A 165 -10.31 13.03 2.54
N ALA A 166 -9.62 13.98 3.17
CA ALA A 166 -8.99 13.75 4.45
C ALA A 166 -9.99 13.37 5.55
N ALA A 167 -11.12 14.06 5.62
CA ALA A 167 -12.19 13.76 6.58
C ALA A 167 -12.74 12.34 6.37
N CYS A 168 -12.98 11.95 5.12
CA CYS A 168 -13.49 10.64 4.76
C CYS A 168 -12.49 9.53 5.13
N ILE A 169 -11.24 9.64 4.69
CA ILE A 169 -10.19 8.66 4.94
C ILE A 169 -9.92 8.52 6.44
N CYS A 170 -9.69 9.65 7.14
CA CYS A 170 -9.42 9.64 8.57
C CYS A 170 -10.60 9.13 9.40
N GLY A 171 -11.84 9.39 8.94
CA GLY A 171 -13.05 8.87 9.56
C GLY A 171 -13.11 7.34 9.53
N GLU A 172 -12.73 6.72 8.41
CA GLU A 172 -12.65 5.26 8.28
C GLU A 172 -11.47 4.67 9.10
N LEU A 173 -10.28 5.25 9.00
CA LEU A 173 -9.08 4.73 9.67
C LEU A 173 -9.13 4.77 11.20
N ARG A 174 -10.05 5.57 11.79
CA ARG A 174 -10.24 5.67 13.25
C ARG A 174 -11.22 4.65 13.84
N LYS A 175 -11.90 3.90 12.99
CA LYS A 175 -12.77 2.80 13.44
C LYS A 175 -11.92 1.63 13.92
#